data_a601780036ee8afbce4089e64fcc0cfe
#
_entry.id   a601780036ee8afbce4089e64fcc0cfe
#
_cell.length_a   1.000
_cell.length_b   1.000
_cell.length_c   1.000
_cell.angle_alpha   90.00
_cell.angle_beta   90.00
_cell.angle_gamma   90.00
#
_symmetry.space_group_name_H-M   'P 1'
#
loop_
_entity.id
_entity.type
_entity.pdbx_description
1 polymer ?
#
loop_
_entity_poly.entity_id
_entity_poly.type
_entity_poly.pdbx_seq_one_letter_code
_entity_poly.pdbx_strand_id
1 'polypeptide(L)'
;NGGTNLAELWDILDENGNVTGRVHERGKSMRKGEYHLAVYIWIENDNGEYLISQRSPNKTFPNLWECTGGNAVAGDKSLTTALKETKEELGIILEPQNGRMIKHHLRHGEIAGRGLADVWLFRQNVDISTIILAPDETCGAMWASRDEINRMIDEGTFTTWGLFTYIDELFECI
;
A
#
# COMPACT_ATOMS: atom_id res chain seq x y z
N ASN A 1 -20.00 -3.18 27.50
CA ASN A 1 -18.54 -2.98 27.43
C ASN A 1 -18.23 -2.30 26.11
N GLY A 2 -18.36 -0.96 26.09
CA GLY A 2 -18.01 -0.14 24.97
C GLY A 2 -16.49 -0.05 24.85
N GLY A 3 -15.89 -0.87 24.01
CA GLY A 3 -14.53 -0.65 23.57
C GLY A 3 -14.51 0.66 22.78
N THR A 4 -13.87 1.68 23.32
CA THR A 4 -13.56 2.90 22.59
C THR A 4 -12.64 2.48 21.44
N ASN A 5 -13.19 2.42 20.24
CA ASN A 5 -12.38 2.30 19.01
C ASN A 5 -11.56 3.60 18.93
N LEU A 6 -10.27 3.52 19.35
CA LEU A 6 -9.35 4.63 19.22
C LEU A 6 -9.18 4.93 17.74
N ALA A 7 -9.46 6.17 17.34
CA ALA A 7 -9.26 6.60 15.97
C ALA A 7 -7.78 6.51 15.58
N GLU A 8 -7.51 6.07 14.37
CA GLU A 8 -6.16 6.03 13.81
C GLU A 8 -5.65 7.46 13.61
N LEU A 9 -4.45 7.73 14.09
CA LEU A 9 -3.79 9.02 13.94
C LEU A 9 -2.67 8.94 12.91
N TRP A 10 -2.57 9.97 12.09
CA TRP A 10 -1.51 10.14 11.10
C TRP A 10 -0.69 11.39 11.41
N ASP A 11 0.60 11.34 11.14
CA ASP A 11 1.40 12.56 11.10
C ASP A 11 0.94 13.44 9.94
N ILE A 12 0.77 14.72 10.22
CA ILE A 12 0.57 15.70 9.17
C ILE A 12 1.94 16.10 8.64
N LEU A 13 2.12 15.90 7.34
CA LEU A 13 3.34 16.22 6.62
C LEU A 13 3.15 17.50 5.79
N ASP A 14 4.24 18.20 5.51
CA ASP A 14 4.24 19.23 4.49
C ASP A 14 4.39 18.63 3.09
N GLU A 15 4.38 19.46 2.05
CA GLU A 15 4.51 19.02 0.65
C GLU A 15 5.84 18.33 0.32
N ASN A 16 6.85 18.53 1.16
CA ASN A 16 8.17 17.91 1.02
C ASN A 16 8.30 16.60 1.84
N GLY A 17 7.25 16.21 2.53
CA GLY A 17 7.25 15.00 3.37
C GLY A 17 7.84 15.20 4.75
N ASN A 18 8.07 16.43 5.19
CA ASN A 18 8.56 16.71 6.53
C ASN A 18 7.43 16.68 7.55
N VAL A 19 7.71 16.10 8.71
CA VAL A 19 6.75 16.06 9.83
C VAL A 19 6.55 17.48 10.37
N THR A 20 5.27 17.88 10.48
CA THR A 20 4.91 19.22 10.99
C THR A 20 4.79 19.29 12.52
N GLY A 21 4.79 18.13 13.19
CA GLY A 21 4.51 18.02 14.63
C GLY A 21 3.01 17.98 14.96
N ARG A 22 2.15 18.10 13.97
CA ARG A 22 0.69 17.97 14.13
C ARG A 22 0.22 16.60 13.68
N VAL A 23 -0.87 16.13 14.22
CA VAL A 23 -1.50 14.85 13.87
C VAL A 23 -2.90 15.06 13.34
N HIS A 24 -3.33 14.14 12.48
CA HIS A 24 -4.64 14.11 11.87
C HIS A 24 -5.35 12.81 12.28
N GLU A 25 -6.63 12.91 12.57
CA GLU A 25 -7.48 11.76 12.84
C GLU A 25 -8.10 11.25 11.54
N ARG A 26 -7.89 9.96 11.23
CA ARG A 26 -8.48 9.32 10.05
C ARG A 26 -9.99 9.49 10.03
N GLY A 27 -10.52 9.83 8.86
CA GLY A 27 -11.95 10.06 8.65
C GLY A 27 -12.37 11.53 8.74
N LYS A 28 -11.51 12.40 9.23
CA LYS A 28 -11.73 13.86 9.19
C LYS A 28 -11.14 14.45 7.91
N SER A 29 -11.62 15.66 7.54
CA SER A 29 -11.09 16.38 6.37
C SER A 29 -9.72 16.95 6.66
N MET A 30 -8.80 16.82 5.70
CA MET A 30 -7.49 17.46 5.74
C MET A 30 -7.54 18.85 5.10
N ARG A 31 -6.79 19.79 5.67
CA ARG A 31 -6.68 21.15 5.15
C ARG A 31 -5.78 21.20 3.92
N LYS A 32 -5.91 22.26 3.12
CA LYS A 32 -4.99 22.52 2.01
C LYS A 32 -3.56 22.67 2.55
N GLY A 33 -2.61 22.00 1.91
CA GLY A 33 -1.21 22.01 2.33
C GLY A 33 -0.85 20.99 3.41
N GLU A 34 -1.83 20.21 3.87
CA GLU A 34 -1.62 19.09 4.78
C GLU A 34 -1.64 17.78 4.01
N TYR A 35 -0.68 16.91 4.31
CA TYR A 35 -0.52 15.62 3.63
C TYR A 35 -0.33 14.50 4.65
N HIS A 36 -0.69 13.29 4.27
CA HIS A 36 -0.34 12.08 4.99
C HIS A 36 0.46 11.14 4.08
N LEU A 37 1.12 10.15 4.66
CA LEU A 37 1.92 9.18 3.93
C LEU A 37 1.14 7.90 3.68
N ALA A 38 0.96 7.55 2.41
CA ALA A 38 0.54 6.23 1.97
C ALA A 38 1.78 5.44 1.50
N VAL A 39 1.80 4.15 1.78
CA VAL A 39 2.89 3.26 1.40
C VAL A 39 2.33 2.14 0.54
N TYR A 40 2.90 1.93 -0.64
CA TYR A 40 2.58 0.85 -1.55
C TYR A 40 3.74 -0.14 -1.57
N ILE A 41 3.44 -1.42 -1.39
CA ILE A 41 4.45 -2.46 -1.22
C ILE A 41 4.26 -3.51 -2.31
N TRP A 42 5.26 -3.64 -3.17
CA TRP A 42 5.33 -4.66 -4.20
C TRP A 42 6.36 -5.71 -3.81
N ILE A 43 5.97 -6.98 -3.92
CA ILE A 43 6.83 -8.11 -3.60
C ILE A 43 7.01 -8.90 -4.89
N GLU A 44 8.26 -9.02 -5.35
CA GLU A 44 8.63 -9.75 -6.56
C GLU A 44 9.40 -11.01 -6.19
N ASN A 45 9.00 -12.14 -6.78
CA ASN A 45 9.72 -13.40 -6.63
C ASN A 45 10.80 -13.57 -7.72
N ASP A 46 11.55 -14.67 -7.64
CA ASP A 46 12.60 -14.98 -8.61
C ASP A 46 12.08 -15.28 -10.02
N ASN A 47 10.79 -15.54 -10.18
CA ASN A 47 10.14 -15.75 -11.46
C ASN A 47 9.67 -14.45 -12.14
N GLY A 48 9.93 -13.30 -11.53
CA GLY A 48 9.45 -12.01 -12.04
C GLY A 48 7.96 -11.79 -11.86
N GLU A 49 7.33 -12.51 -10.94
CA GLU A 49 5.93 -12.34 -10.58
C GLU A 49 5.79 -11.47 -9.35
N TYR A 50 4.68 -10.73 -9.27
CA TYR A 50 4.34 -9.85 -8.16
C TYR A 50 3.21 -10.43 -7.33
N LEU A 51 3.33 -10.32 -6.01
CA LEU A 51 2.28 -10.73 -5.10
C LEU A 51 1.19 -9.67 -5.05
N ILE A 52 0.00 -10.05 -5.46
CA ILE A 52 -1.18 -9.18 -5.42
C ILE A 52 -2.23 -9.77 -4.48
N SER A 53 -3.03 -8.92 -3.90
CA SER A 53 -4.10 -9.29 -2.98
C SER A 53 -5.44 -8.76 -3.47
N GLN A 54 -6.51 -9.41 -3.06
CA GLN A 54 -7.87 -9.04 -3.43
C GLN A 54 -8.58 -8.39 -2.25
N ARG A 55 -9.17 -7.23 -2.50
CA ARG A 55 -9.93 -6.48 -1.50
C ARG A 55 -11.17 -7.26 -1.08
N SER A 56 -11.43 -7.27 0.22
CA SER A 56 -12.64 -7.89 0.77
C SER A 56 -13.90 -7.29 0.15
N PRO A 57 -14.98 -8.08 0.00
CA PRO A 57 -16.29 -7.59 -0.47
C PRO A 57 -16.88 -6.45 0.39
N ASN A 58 -16.42 -6.33 1.64
CA ASN A 58 -16.92 -5.35 2.59
C ASN A 58 -16.18 -4.00 2.53
N LYS A 59 -15.14 -3.91 1.72
CA LYS A 59 -14.37 -2.67 1.55
C LYS A 59 -14.91 -1.81 0.42
N THR A 60 -14.50 -0.55 0.40
CA THR A 60 -14.68 0.30 -0.78
C THR A 60 -13.94 -0.30 -1.96
N PHE A 61 -14.49 -0.21 -3.16
CA PHE A 61 -13.97 -0.89 -4.36
C PHE A 61 -13.77 -2.39 -4.11
N PRO A 62 -14.87 -3.10 -3.80
CA PRO A 62 -14.81 -4.50 -3.39
C PRO A 62 -14.30 -5.40 -4.51
N ASN A 63 -13.61 -6.45 -4.11
CA ASN A 63 -13.12 -7.52 -5.00
C ASN A 63 -12.09 -7.09 -6.05
N LEU A 64 -11.61 -5.84 -6.04
CA LEU A 64 -10.51 -5.44 -6.89
C LEU A 64 -9.19 -6.00 -6.37
N TRP A 65 -8.29 -6.31 -7.29
CA TRP A 65 -6.93 -6.69 -6.97
C TRP A 65 -6.05 -5.45 -6.80
N GLU A 66 -5.05 -5.57 -5.95
CA GLU A 66 -4.13 -4.48 -5.62
C GLU A 66 -2.78 -5.00 -5.13
N CYS A 67 -1.80 -4.13 -5.05
CA CYS A 67 -0.62 -4.40 -4.23
C CYS A 67 -0.97 -4.17 -2.76
N THR A 68 -0.18 -4.71 -1.86
CA THR A 68 -0.29 -4.43 -0.42
C THR A 68 0.04 -2.97 -0.13
N GLY A 69 -0.65 -2.37 0.82
CA GLY A 69 -0.38 -0.98 1.19
C GLY A 69 -1.19 -0.52 2.38
N GLY A 70 -0.87 0.66 2.84
CA GLY A 70 -1.57 1.30 3.95
C GLY A 70 -1.04 2.69 4.23
N ASN A 71 -1.65 3.32 5.21
CA ASN A 71 -1.25 4.65 5.65
C ASN A 71 -0.34 4.55 6.88
N ALA A 72 0.73 5.34 6.89
CA ALA A 72 1.61 5.41 8.04
C ALA A 72 0.88 6.02 9.23
N VAL A 73 0.86 5.32 10.36
CA VAL A 73 0.36 5.88 11.60
C VAL A 73 1.36 6.87 12.19
N ALA A 74 0.89 7.77 13.03
CA ALA A 74 1.73 8.79 13.65
C ALA A 74 2.94 8.16 14.35
N GLY A 75 4.12 8.69 14.07
CA GLY A 75 5.41 8.20 14.59
C GLY A 75 6.09 7.11 13.76
N ASP A 76 5.39 6.47 12.82
CA ASP A 76 5.98 5.43 11.99
C ASP A 76 6.59 6.03 10.72
N LYS A 77 7.77 5.54 10.35
CA LYS A 77 8.45 5.86 9.10
C LYS A 77 7.96 4.94 7.98
N SER A 78 8.31 5.28 6.75
CA SER A 78 7.91 4.57 5.54
C SER A 78 8.26 3.07 5.57
N LEU A 79 9.50 2.72 5.86
CA LEU A 79 9.92 1.31 5.92
C LEU A 79 9.18 0.54 7.03
N THR A 80 9.06 1.13 8.20
CA THR A 80 8.30 0.52 9.32
C THR A 80 6.87 0.24 8.91
N THR A 81 6.22 1.18 8.22
CA THR A 81 4.86 1.02 7.69
C THR A 81 4.80 -0.13 6.68
N ALA A 82 5.76 -0.19 5.76
CA ALA A 82 5.81 -1.27 4.76
C ALA A 82 5.87 -2.66 5.42
N LEU A 83 6.73 -2.82 6.42
CA LEU A 83 6.89 -4.09 7.12
C LEU A 83 5.64 -4.45 7.93
N LYS A 84 5.05 -3.51 8.64
CA LYS A 84 3.85 -3.71 9.45
C LYS A 84 2.63 -4.06 8.62
N GLU A 85 2.35 -3.30 7.58
CA GLU A 85 1.17 -3.50 6.74
C GLU A 85 1.22 -4.85 6.03
N THR A 86 2.37 -5.27 5.53
CA THR A 86 2.52 -6.57 4.89
C THR A 86 2.29 -7.72 5.88
N LYS A 87 2.77 -7.57 7.10
CA LYS A 87 2.54 -8.56 8.16
C LYS A 87 1.08 -8.61 8.57
N GLU A 88 0.42 -7.46 8.74
CA GLU A 88 -0.97 -7.37 9.15
C GLU A 88 -1.93 -7.92 8.08
N GLU A 89 -1.73 -7.57 6.83
CA GLU A 89 -2.63 -7.95 5.73
C GLU A 89 -2.41 -9.37 5.20
N LEU A 90 -1.16 -9.82 5.14
CA LEU A 90 -0.78 -11.06 4.48
C LEU A 90 -0.04 -12.06 5.39
N GLY A 91 0.30 -11.67 6.60
CA GLY A 91 1.09 -12.52 7.50
C GLY A 91 2.52 -12.76 7.04
N ILE A 92 3.04 -11.94 6.14
CA ILE A 92 4.39 -12.07 5.59
C ILE A 92 5.36 -11.21 6.38
N ILE A 93 6.48 -11.80 6.78
CA ILE A 93 7.60 -11.08 7.36
C ILE A 93 8.59 -10.74 6.25
N LEU A 94 8.62 -9.46 5.87
CA LEU A 94 9.59 -8.97 4.91
C LEU A 94 10.93 -8.68 5.58
N GLU A 95 12.01 -9.05 4.91
CA GLU A 95 13.36 -8.71 5.32
C GLU A 95 13.71 -7.30 4.83
N PRO A 96 14.05 -6.35 5.73
CA PRO A 96 14.31 -4.96 5.34
C PRO A 96 15.36 -4.79 4.25
N GLN A 97 16.40 -5.63 4.27
CA GLN A 97 17.49 -5.58 3.28
C GLN A 97 17.05 -5.98 1.87
N ASN A 98 15.91 -6.62 1.72
CA ASN A 98 15.36 -7.02 0.41
C ASN A 98 14.56 -5.89 -0.25
N GLY A 99 14.30 -4.81 0.48
CA GLY A 99 13.47 -3.71 0.02
C GLY A 99 14.27 -2.51 -0.45
N ARG A 100 13.72 -1.84 -1.46
CA ARG A 100 14.17 -0.51 -1.85
C ARG A 100 12.99 0.38 -2.19
N MET A 101 13.11 1.67 -1.91
CA MET A 101 12.14 2.66 -2.34
C MET A 101 12.37 2.99 -3.82
N ILE A 102 11.33 2.77 -4.63
CA ILE A 102 11.38 3.06 -6.07
C ILE A 102 10.99 4.48 -6.36
N LYS A 103 9.98 4.97 -5.66
CA LYS A 103 9.45 6.30 -5.87
C LYS A 103 8.87 6.90 -4.60
N HIS A 104 9.09 8.19 -4.45
CA HIS A 104 8.41 9.05 -3.49
C HIS A 104 7.75 10.17 -4.30
N HIS A 105 6.42 10.30 -4.21
CA HIS A 105 5.72 11.29 -5.01
C HIS A 105 4.50 11.86 -4.31
N LEU A 106 4.09 13.04 -4.77
CA LEU A 106 2.84 13.66 -4.37
C LEU A 106 1.70 12.95 -5.10
N ARG A 107 0.79 12.41 -4.32
CA ARG A 107 -0.40 11.74 -4.86
C ARG A 107 -1.49 12.77 -5.14
N HIS A 108 -1.94 12.81 -6.39
CA HIS A 108 -3.07 13.62 -6.82
C HIS A 108 -4.23 12.71 -7.20
N GLY A 109 -5.42 13.02 -6.73
CA GLY A 109 -6.61 12.30 -7.14
C GLY A 109 -7.81 12.59 -6.24
N GLU A 110 -8.97 12.65 -6.85
CA GLU A 110 -10.22 12.89 -6.11
C GLU A 110 -10.59 11.70 -5.20
N ILE A 111 -10.29 10.49 -5.65
CA ILE A 111 -10.66 9.25 -4.94
C ILE A 111 -9.69 8.92 -3.81
N ALA A 112 -8.40 9.16 -4.02
CA ALA A 112 -7.35 8.79 -3.07
C ALA A 112 -7.02 9.89 -2.06
N GLY A 113 -7.60 11.08 -2.22
CA GLY A 113 -7.28 12.24 -1.40
C GLY A 113 -5.87 12.79 -1.65
N ARG A 114 -5.51 13.81 -0.88
CA ARG A 114 -4.17 14.40 -0.92
C ARG A 114 -3.23 13.61 -0.03
N GLY A 115 -2.07 13.23 -0.57
CA GLY A 115 -1.10 12.51 0.20
C GLY A 115 0.23 12.42 -0.50
N LEU A 116 1.22 12.03 0.26
CA LEU A 116 2.50 11.57 -0.24
C LEU A 116 2.42 10.05 -0.37
N ALA A 117 3.04 9.50 -1.38
CA ALA A 117 3.10 8.07 -1.60
C ALA A 117 4.54 7.60 -1.73
N ASP A 118 4.88 6.58 -0.98
CA ASP A 118 6.13 5.86 -1.10
C ASP A 118 5.86 4.49 -1.71
N VAL A 119 6.58 4.15 -2.76
CA VAL A 119 6.48 2.87 -3.45
C VAL A 119 7.73 2.06 -3.16
N TRP A 120 7.53 0.90 -2.55
CA TRP A 120 8.58 -0.04 -2.19
C TRP A 120 8.53 -1.29 -3.08
N LEU A 121 9.69 -1.77 -3.46
CA LEU A 121 9.87 -3.08 -4.07
C LEU A 121 10.73 -3.95 -3.16
N PHE A 122 10.17 -5.09 -2.75
CA PHE A 122 10.87 -6.14 -2.01
C PHE A 122 11.05 -7.34 -2.93
N ARG A 123 12.28 -7.80 -3.08
CA ARG A 123 12.58 -9.05 -3.79
C ARG A 123 12.73 -10.17 -2.79
N GLN A 124 11.70 -10.98 -2.70
CA GLN A 124 11.61 -12.04 -1.71
C GLN A 124 10.69 -13.14 -2.23
N ASN A 125 11.16 -14.37 -2.14
CA ASN A 125 10.31 -15.53 -2.40
C ASN A 125 9.45 -15.79 -1.16
N VAL A 126 8.16 -15.95 -1.39
CA VAL A 126 7.18 -16.27 -0.35
C VAL A 126 6.36 -17.44 -0.83
N ASP A 127 6.21 -18.45 0.01
CA ASP A 127 5.28 -19.54 -0.24
C ASP A 127 3.84 -19.05 -0.04
N ILE A 128 3.06 -19.04 -1.12
CA ILE A 128 1.67 -18.55 -1.11
C ILE A 128 0.80 -19.29 -0.08
N SER A 129 1.12 -20.57 0.20
CA SER A 129 0.39 -21.38 1.18
C SER A 129 0.58 -20.91 2.62
N THR A 130 1.59 -20.09 2.90
CA THR A 130 1.88 -19.56 4.24
C THR A 130 1.20 -18.22 4.51
N ILE A 131 0.55 -17.63 3.51
CA ILE A 131 -0.11 -16.34 3.63
C ILE A 131 -1.33 -16.45 4.53
N ILE A 132 -1.44 -15.51 5.47
CA ILE A 132 -2.59 -15.40 6.37
C ILE A 132 -3.29 -14.09 6.04
N LEU A 133 -4.45 -14.20 5.43
CA LEU A 133 -5.26 -13.04 5.04
C LEU A 133 -5.95 -12.42 6.25
N ALA A 134 -5.93 -11.09 6.34
CA ALA A 134 -6.73 -10.34 7.32
C ALA A 134 -8.21 -10.44 6.92
N PRO A 135 -9.11 -11.00 7.77
CA PRO A 135 -10.45 -11.42 7.33
C PRO A 135 -11.31 -10.33 6.72
N ASP A 136 -11.24 -9.10 7.23
CA ASP A 136 -12.07 -7.99 6.78
C ASP A 136 -11.36 -7.08 5.76
N GLU A 137 -10.10 -7.38 5.45
CA GLU A 137 -9.25 -6.56 4.57
C GLU A 137 -9.04 -7.23 3.21
N THR A 138 -8.75 -8.51 3.22
CA THR A 138 -8.30 -9.28 2.07
C THR A 138 -9.06 -10.59 1.96
N CYS A 139 -9.52 -10.97 0.77
CA CYS A 139 -10.19 -12.24 0.51
C CYS A 139 -9.42 -13.16 -0.44
N GLY A 140 -8.28 -12.74 -0.96
CA GLY A 140 -7.45 -13.54 -1.84
C GLY A 140 -6.04 -12.98 -1.98
N ALA A 141 -5.13 -13.83 -2.42
CA ALA A 141 -3.78 -13.46 -2.80
C ALA A 141 -3.26 -14.40 -3.87
N MET A 142 -2.47 -13.90 -4.80
CA MET A 142 -1.83 -14.70 -5.83
C MET A 142 -0.57 -14.04 -6.37
N TRP A 143 0.30 -14.84 -6.97
CA TRP A 143 1.38 -14.35 -7.80
C TRP A 143 0.85 -14.02 -9.20
N ALA A 144 1.20 -12.85 -9.71
CA ALA A 144 0.78 -12.42 -11.03
C ALA A 144 1.97 -11.86 -11.82
N SER A 145 2.05 -12.24 -13.09
CA SER A 145 3.03 -11.68 -13.99
C SER A 145 2.69 -10.23 -14.34
N ARG A 146 3.67 -9.53 -14.87
CA ARG A 146 3.51 -8.19 -15.44
C ARG A 146 2.38 -8.12 -16.45
N ASP A 147 2.31 -9.10 -17.36
CA ASP A 147 1.27 -9.17 -18.39
C ASP A 147 -0.11 -9.42 -17.80
N GLU A 148 -0.21 -10.27 -16.79
CA GLU A 148 -1.48 -10.51 -16.07
C GLU A 148 -1.98 -9.25 -15.37
N ILE A 149 -1.09 -8.51 -14.70
CA ILE A 149 -1.45 -7.25 -14.03
C ILE A 149 -1.91 -6.21 -15.06
N ASN A 150 -1.20 -6.08 -16.19
CA ASN A 150 -1.60 -5.16 -17.26
C ASN A 150 -3.00 -5.52 -17.81
N ARG A 151 -3.27 -6.80 -18.00
CA ARG A 151 -4.59 -7.25 -18.42
C ARG A 151 -5.68 -6.93 -17.39
N MET A 152 -5.40 -7.12 -16.10
CA MET A 152 -6.34 -6.79 -15.02
C MET A 152 -6.62 -5.29 -14.96
N ILE A 153 -5.62 -4.45 -15.20
CA ILE A 153 -5.79 -2.99 -15.30
C ILE A 153 -6.72 -2.65 -16.47
N ASP A 154 -6.49 -3.24 -17.64
CA ASP A 154 -7.31 -3.01 -18.82
C ASP A 154 -8.75 -3.48 -18.65
N GLU A 155 -8.96 -4.59 -17.95
CA GLU A 155 -10.27 -5.16 -17.64
C GLU A 155 -10.99 -4.44 -16.49
N GLY A 156 -10.31 -3.55 -15.77
CA GLY A 156 -10.88 -2.83 -14.63
C GLY A 156 -11.00 -3.65 -13.35
N THR A 157 -10.24 -4.74 -13.23
CA THR A 157 -10.22 -5.61 -12.05
C THR A 157 -9.06 -5.32 -11.08
N PHE A 158 -8.23 -4.35 -11.40
CA PHE A 158 -7.12 -3.90 -10.58
C PHE A 158 -7.31 -2.44 -10.16
N THR A 159 -6.90 -2.09 -8.94
CA THR A 159 -6.97 -0.71 -8.47
C THR A 159 -6.01 0.18 -9.26
N THR A 160 -6.43 1.42 -9.51
CA THR A 160 -5.63 2.36 -10.29
C THR A 160 -5.13 3.57 -9.49
N TRP A 161 -5.24 3.55 -8.18
CA TRP A 161 -4.90 4.67 -7.28
C TRP A 161 -3.44 5.07 -7.38
N GLY A 162 -3.16 6.07 -8.21
CA GLY A 162 -1.79 6.52 -8.44
C GLY A 162 -0.89 5.50 -9.15
N LEU A 163 -1.43 4.34 -9.55
CA LEU A 163 -0.68 3.25 -10.16
C LEU A 163 0.07 3.69 -11.41
N PHE A 164 -0.60 4.44 -12.29
CA PHE A 164 0.00 4.93 -13.54
C PHE A 164 1.17 5.90 -13.34
N THR A 165 1.30 6.46 -12.15
CA THR A 165 2.41 7.36 -11.81
C THR A 165 3.74 6.60 -11.71
N TYR A 166 3.71 5.31 -11.38
CA TYR A 166 4.92 4.55 -11.07
C TYR A 166 5.02 3.15 -11.69
N ILE A 167 3.92 2.62 -12.27
CA ILE A 167 3.89 1.21 -12.69
C ILE A 167 4.95 0.87 -13.73
N ASP A 168 5.22 1.77 -14.66
CA ASP A 168 6.24 1.56 -15.69
C ASP A 168 7.64 1.51 -15.06
N GLU A 169 7.93 2.40 -14.12
CA GLU A 169 9.20 2.41 -13.40
C GLU A 169 9.37 1.12 -12.57
N LEU A 170 8.29 0.64 -11.94
CA LEU A 170 8.31 -0.62 -11.21
C LEU A 170 8.67 -1.79 -12.12
N PHE A 171 8.02 -1.89 -13.27
CA PHE A 171 8.21 -2.99 -14.20
C PHE A 171 9.56 -2.96 -14.93
N GLU A 172 10.20 -1.81 -15.00
CA GLU A 172 11.55 -1.64 -15.53
C GLU A 172 12.65 -1.90 -14.49
N CYS A 173 12.29 -2.06 -13.23
CA CYS A 173 13.24 -2.38 -12.16
C CYS A 173 13.73 -3.83 -12.31
N ILE A 174 14.98 -3.96 -12.73
CA ILE A 174 15.65 -5.25 -12.86
C ILE A 174 16.58 -5.48 -11.65
#